data_21b040b16b2fb1e1f0081d3242807926
#
_entry.id   21b040b16b2fb1e1f0081d3242807926
#
_cell.length_a   1.000
_cell.length_b   1.000
_cell.length_c   1.000
_cell.angle_alpha   90.00
_cell.angle_beta   90.00
_cell.angle_gamma   90.00
#
_symmetry.space_group_name_H-M   'P 1'
#
loop_
_entity.id
_entity.type
_entity.pdbx_description
1 polymer ?
#
loop_
_entity_poly.entity_id
_entity_poly.type
_entity_poly.pdbx_seq_one_letter_code
_entity_poly.pdbx_strand_id
1 'polypeptide(L)'
;MKSNKLLAMIVVAIIIVGVLAFQFMNHTGPFKKGTNHETIQDLNGKDKVHVQRVVDGDTFIANQNGKEIKVRLIGVDTPETVKPNTPVQPFGKEASNYSKKTLTNQDVYLEYDKEKQDRYGRTLAYVWISKDRMYNKELVEKGLAREKYFSPNGKYRNVFIEAQNKAKQQKLNIWSK
;
A
#
# COMPACT_ATOMS: atom_id res chain seq x y z
N MET A 1 -3.36 61.92 -29.28
CA MET A 1 -2.40 60.77 -29.12
C MET A 1 -2.44 60.04 -27.78
N LYS A 2 -2.93 60.60 -26.67
CA LYS A 2 -2.99 59.91 -25.35
C LYS A 2 -4.17 58.91 -25.23
N SER A 3 -5.30 59.15 -25.92
CA SER A 3 -6.50 58.30 -25.84
C SER A 3 -6.31 56.88 -26.40
N ASN A 4 -5.58 56.73 -27.52
CA ASN A 4 -5.39 55.42 -28.16
C ASN A 4 -4.45 54.49 -27.37
N LYS A 5 -3.51 55.04 -26.59
CA LYS A 5 -2.63 54.24 -25.72
C LYS A 5 -3.39 53.68 -24.51
N LEU A 6 -4.33 54.44 -23.94
CA LEU A 6 -5.16 54.00 -22.84
C LEU A 6 -6.11 52.88 -23.28
N LEU A 7 -6.74 53.03 -24.46
CA LEU A 7 -7.61 51.99 -25.02
C LEU A 7 -6.85 50.70 -25.31
N ALA A 8 -5.63 50.78 -25.86
CA ALA A 8 -4.79 49.64 -26.10
C ALA A 8 -4.38 48.91 -24.81
N MET A 9 -4.09 49.65 -23.73
CA MET A 9 -3.78 49.07 -22.42
C MET A 9 -4.97 48.33 -21.80
N ILE A 10 -6.19 48.87 -21.94
CA ILE A 10 -7.42 48.21 -21.44
C ILE A 10 -7.68 46.91 -22.19
N VAL A 11 -7.52 46.91 -23.52
CA VAL A 11 -7.71 45.70 -24.34
C VAL A 11 -6.72 44.62 -23.97
N VAL A 12 -5.43 44.95 -23.76
CA VAL A 12 -4.40 43.99 -23.33
C VAL A 12 -4.71 43.43 -21.94
N ALA A 13 -5.18 44.28 -21.00
CA ALA A 13 -5.54 43.82 -19.66
C ALA A 13 -6.74 42.84 -19.70
N ILE A 14 -7.75 43.07 -20.53
CA ILE A 14 -8.90 42.18 -20.71
C ILE A 14 -8.45 40.82 -21.29
N ILE A 15 -7.53 40.83 -22.28
CA ILE A 15 -6.99 39.59 -22.86
C ILE A 15 -6.21 38.79 -21.81
N ILE A 16 -5.37 39.45 -21.00
CA ILE A 16 -4.60 38.77 -19.94
C ILE A 16 -5.54 38.16 -18.90
N VAL A 17 -6.57 38.88 -18.47
CA VAL A 17 -7.58 38.35 -17.52
C VAL A 17 -8.35 37.19 -18.14
N GLY A 18 -8.71 37.26 -19.41
CA GLY A 18 -9.37 36.16 -20.13
C GLY A 18 -8.50 34.93 -20.24
N VAL A 19 -7.22 35.09 -20.54
CA VAL A 19 -6.25 33.95 -20.59
C VAL A 19 -6.04 33.33 -19.21
N LEU A 20 -5.91 34.14 -18.16
CA LEU A 20 -5.77 33.64 -16.79
C LEU A 20 -7.05 32.95 -16.31
N ALA A 21 -8.23 33.47 -16.63
CA ALA A 21 -9.51 32.82 -16.32
C ALA A 21 -9.67 31.50 -17.08
N PHE A 22 -9.28 31.47 -18.36
CA PHE A 22 -9.29 30.24 -19.17
C PHE A 22 -8.30 29.16 -18.62
N GLN A 23 -7.10 29.58 -18.20
CA GLN A 23 -6.14 28.67 -17.56
C GLN A 23 -6.67 28.19 -16.21
N PHE A 24 -7.32 29.06 -15.43
CA PHE A 24 -7.90 28.68 -14.14
C PHE A 24 -9.08 27.72 -14.34
N MET A 25 -9.95 27.93 -15.32
CA MET A 25 -11.05 27.03 -15.67
C MET A 25 -10.55 25.66 -16.18
N ASN A 26 -9.41 25.60 -16.88
CA ASN A 26 -8.81 24.35 -17.34
C ASN A 26 -8.02 23.63 -16.23
N HIS A 27 -7.59 24.35 -15.17
CA HIS A 27 -6.95 23.74 -13.99
C HIS A 27 -7.94 23.35 -12.88
N THR A 28 -9.13 23.95 -12.86
CA THR A 28 -10.25 23.53 -12.03
C THR A 28 -11.23 22.69 -12.84
N GLY A 29 -10.72 21.67 -13.51
CA GLY A 29 -11.58 20.57 -13.96
C GLY A 29 -12.28 19.99 -12.74
N PRO A 30 -13.58 19.61 -12.81
CA PRO A 30 -14.25 18.99 -11.70
C PRO A 30 -13.36 17.86 -11.21
N PHE A 31 -13.11 17.78 -9.91
CA PHE A 31 -12.54 16.61 -9.26
C PHE A 31 -13.25 15.41 -9.87
N LYS A 32 -12.64 14.76 -10.86
CA LYS A 32 -13.02 13.42 -11.20
C LYS A 32 -12.75 12.66 -9.89
N LYS A 33 -13.82 12.41 -9.12
CA LYS A 33 -13.85 11.22 -8.27
C LYS A 33 -13.33 10.13 -9.18
N GLY A 34 -12.07 9.75 -8.98
CA GLY A 34 -11.48 8.63 -9.66
C GLY A 34 -12.36 7.46 -9.31
N THR A 35 -13.28 7.12 -10.19
CA THR A 35 -13.89 5.81 -10.20
C THR A 35 -12.72 4.90 -10.49
N ASN A 36 -12.35 4.09 -9.50
CA ASN A 36 -11.26 3.11 -9.50
C ASN A 36 -11.43 2.01 -10.58
N HIS A 37 -11.82 2.37 -11.81
CA HIS A 37 -12.04 1.40 -12.89
C HIS A 37 -10.73 0.96 -13.58
N GLU A 38 -9.67 1.80 -13.56
CA GLU A 38 -8.36 1.38 -14.13
C GLU A 38 -7.59 0.44 -13.20
N THR A 39 -7.84 0.51 -11.90
CA THR A 39 -7.15 -0.32 -10.89
C THR A 39 -7.62 -1.78 -10.91
N ILE A 40 -8.80 -2.07 -11.45
CA ILE A 40 -9.44 -3.39 -11.39
C ILE A 40 -8.86 -4.36 -12.43
N GLN A 41 -8.42 -3.89 -13.61
CA GLN A 41 -7.97 -4.79 -14.67
C GLN A 41 -6.65 -5.52 -14.35
N ASP A 42 -5.70 -4.89 -13.66
CA ASP A 42 -4.42 -5.50 -13.28
C ASP A 42 -4.48 -6.36 -12.00
N LEU A 43 -5.60 -6.34 -11.30
CA LEU A 43 -5.85 -7.16 -10.12
C LEU A 43 -6.75 -8.37 -10.42
N ASN A 44 -7.08 -8.59 -11.72
CA ASN A 44 -7.83 -9.76 -12.18
C ASN A 44 -7.14 -11.06 -11.75
N GLY A 45 -7.93 -11.99 -11.22
CA GLY A 45 -7.42 -13.26 -10.70
C GLY A 45 -6.95 -13.22 -9.25
N LYS A 46 -7.05 -12.06 -8.56
CA LYS A 46 -6.82 -11.95 -7.13
C LYS A 46 -8.15 -11.84 -6.37
N ASP A 47 -8.22 -12.45 -5.20
CA ASP A 47 -9.43 -12.41 -4.37
C ASP A 47 -9.51 -11.10 -3.60
N LYS A 48 -10.59 -10.34 -3.80
CA LYS A 48 -10.87 -9.13 -3.03
C LYS A 48 -11.41 -9.50 -1.65
N VAL A 49 -10.83 -8.91 -0.59
CA VAL A 49 -11.26 -9.08 0.80
C VAL A 49 -11.32 -7.75 1.54
N HIS A 50 -12.21 -7.65 2.51
CA HIS A 50 -12.29 -6.49 3.41
C HIS A 50 -11.58 -6.78 4.73
N VAL A 51 -10.54 -6.01 5.05
CA VAL A 51 -9.78 -6.19 6.30
C VAL A 51 -10.56 -5.63 7.48
N GLN A 52 -10.93 -6.49 8.41
CA GLN A 52 -11.66 -6.11 9.62
C GLN A 52 -10.72 -5.61 10.73
N ARG A 53 -9.65 -6.35 11.00
CA ARG A 53 -8.67 -6.02 12.03
C ARG A 53 -7.31 -6.66 11.79
N VAL A 54 -6.28 -6.00 12.22
CA VAL A 54 -4.91 -6.51 12.25
C VAL A 54 -4.65 -7.22 13.58
N VAL A 55 -4.06 -8.40 13.51
CA VAL A 55 -3.65 -9.20 14.67
C VAL A 55 -2.23 -8.86 15.07
N ASP A 56 -1.30 -8.90 14.10
CA ASP A 56 0.12 -8.57 14.23
C ASP A 56 0.63 -7.92 12.94
N GLY A 57 1.89 -7.54 12.86
CA GLY A 57 2.46 -6.86 11.71
C GLY A 57 2.27 -7.58 10.38
N ASP A 58 2.20 -8.92 10.39
CA ASP A 58 2.08 -9.78 9.20
C ASP A 58 0.83 -10.69 9.19
N THR A 59 -0.10 -10.47 10.10
CA THR A 59 -1.31 -11.29 10.23
C THR A 59 -2.53 -10.42 10.47
N PHE A 60 -3.61 -10.64 9.73
CA PHE A 60 -4.86 -9.91 9.89
C PHE A 60 -6.09 -10.81 9.69
N ILE A 61 -7.25 -10.32 10.11
CA ILE A 61 -8.56 -10.92 9.89
C ILE A 61 -9.29 -10.12 8.81
N ALA A 62 -9.86 -10.83 7.84
CA ALA A 62 -10.61 -10.23 6.76
C ALA A 62 -11.92 -10.97 6.50
N ASN A 63 -12.88 -10.28 5.89
CA ASN A 63 -14.09 -10.87 5.35
C ASN A 63 -13.91 -11.15 3.85
N GLN A 64 -14.10 -12.40 3.46
CA GLN A 64 -14.14 -12.84 2.08
C GLN A 64 -15.52 -13.42 1.78
N ASN A 65 -16.33 -12.70 1.01
CA ASN A 65 -17.68 -13.15 0.61
C ASN A 65 -18.57 -13.58 1.80
N GLY A 66 -18.55 -12.83 2.90
CA GLY A 66 -19.32 -13.12 4.11
C GLY A 66 -18.65 -14.09 5.09
N LYS A 67 -17.50 -14.67 4.76
CA LYS A 67 -16.74 -15.58 5.62
C LYS A 67 -15.53 -14.88 6.22
N GLU A 68 -15.32 -15.00 7.53
CA GLU A 68 -14.10 -14.54 8.19
C GLU A 68 -12.93 -15.48 7.87
N ILE A 69 -11.80 -14.90 7.43
CA ILE A 69 -10.56 -15.60 7.19
C ILE A 69 -9.41 -14.92 7.94
N LYS A 70 -8.45 -15.73 8.42
CA LYS A 70 -7.21 -15.24 9.00
C LYS A 70 -6.10 -15.32 7.96
N VAL A 71 -5.56 -14.17 7.55
CA VAL A 71 -4.53 -14.07 6.52
C VAL A 71 -3.16 -13.90 7.15
N ARG A 72 -2.17 -14.67 6.70
CA ARG A 72 -0.74 -14.55 7.00
C ARG A 72 0.02 -14.19 5.73
N LEU A 73 0.78 -13.13 5.79
CA LEU A 73 1.59 -12.66 4.66
C LEU A 73 2.66 -13.68 4.28
N ILE A 74 2.76 -14.02 3.00
CA ILE A 74 3.82 -14.89 2.46
C ILE A 74 5.15 -14.12 2.38
N GLY A 75 6.25 -14.82 2.66
CA GLY A 75 7.61 -14.38 2.36
C GLY A 75 8.16 -13.28 3.27
N VAL A 76 7.43 -12.91 4.33
CA VAL A 76 7.85 -11.87 5.28
C VAL A 76 7.58 -12.28 6.71
N ASP A 77 8.37 -11.73 7.64
CA ASP A 77 8.28 -11.99 9.07
C ASP A 77 8.51 -10.68 9.84
N THR A 78 7.50 -10.22 10.56
CA THR A 78 7.59 -9.02 11.41
C THR A 78 8.07 -9.39 12.81
N PRO A 79 8.69 -8.45 13.56
CA PRO A 79 9.00 -8.69 14.95
C PRO A 79 7.73 -8.97 15.76
N GLU A 80 7.81 -9.95 16.66
CA GLU A 80 6.67 -10.51 17.40
C GLU A 80 6.09 -9.52 18.44
N THR A 81 4.76 -9.41 18.51
CA THR A 81 4.05 -8.55 19.49
C THR A 81 3.01 -9.29 20.33
N VAL A 82 2.47 -10.40 19.84
CA VAL A 82 1.28 -11.06 20.45
C VAL A 82 1.50 -12.51 20.85
N LYS A 83 2.70 -13.07 20.62
CA LYS A 83 2.98 -14.47 20.95
C LYS A 83 3.00 -14.66 22.46
N PRO A 84 2.19 -15.58 23.02
CA PRO A 84 2.19 -15.88 24.44
C PRO A 84 3.58 -16.18 24.97
N ASN A 85 3.90 -15.67 26.16
CA ASN A 85 5.18 -15.87 26.86
C ASN A 85 6.42 -15.40 26.09
N THR A 86 6.24 -14.50 25.12
CA THR A 86 7.35 -13.91 24.36
C THR A 86 7.33 -12.40 24.57
N PRO A 87 8.44 -11.78 25.03
CA PRO A 87 8.52 -10.31 25.12
C PRO A 87 8.29 -9.67 23.74
N VAL A 88 7.67 -8.50 23.73
CA VAL A 88 7.53 -7.69 22.53
C VAL A 88 8.92 -7.39 21.97
N GLN A 89 9.15 -7.80 20.72
CA GLN A 89 10.43 -7.57 20.08
C GLN A 89 10.61 -6.11 19.66
N PRO A 90 11.86 -5.60 19.59
CA PRO A 90 12.14 -4.26 19.08
C PRO A 90 11.50 -4.08 17.67
N PHE A 91 10.86 -2.92 17.46
CA PHE A 91 10.10 -2.57 16.25
C PHE A 91 8.84 -3.40 15.98
N GLY A 92 8.44 -4.31 16.89
CA GLY A 92 7.19 -5.06 16.73
C GLY A 92 5.96 -4.15 16.81
N LYS A 93 5.94 -3.21 17.75
CA LYS A 93 4.85 -2.22 17.88
C LYS A 93 4.75 -1.33 16.64
N GLU A 94 5.88 -0.90 16.08
CA GLU A 94 5.96 -0.08 14.88
C GLU A 94 5.40 -0.84 13.68
N ALA A 95 5.80 -2.10 13.47
CA ALA A 95 5.27 -2.95 12.41
C ALA A 95 3.76 -3.17 12.57
N SER A 96 3.29 -3.53 13.77
CA SER A 96 1.86 -3.73 14.05
C SER A 96 1.04 -2.45 13.84
N ASN A 97 1.53 -1.29 14.32
CA ASN A 97 0.86 0.00 14.13
C ASN A 97 0.81 0.41 12.66
N TYR A 98 1.89 0.16 11.93
CA TYR A 98 1.91 0.41 10.49
C TYR A 98 0.86 -0.44 9.76
N SER A 99 0.77 -1.73 10.08
CA SER A 99 -0.21 -2.64 9.52
C SER A 99 -1.65 -2.21 9.86
N LYS A 100 -1.90 -1.83 11.12
CA LYS A 100 -3.21 -1.30 11.55
C LYS A 100 -3.62 -0.06 10.77
N LYS A 101 -2.71 0.92 10.64
CA LYS A 101 -2.98 2.17 9.92
C LYS A 101 -3.23 1.94 8.44
N THR A 102 -2.53 0.97 7.84
CA THR A 102 -2.55 0.75 6.38
C THR A 102 -3.69 -0.15 5.94
N LEU A 103 -4.04 -1.17 6.75
CA LEU A 103 -4.95 -2.23 6.30
C LEU A 103 -6.34 -2.18 6.94
N THR A 104 -6.49 -1.69 8.20
CA THR A 104 -7.80 -1.77 8.88
C THR A 104 -8.88 -1.01 8.13
N ASN A 105 -10.04 -1.66 7.93
CA ASN A 105 -11.18 -1.16 7.18
C ASN A 105 -10.86 -0.84 5.71
N GLN A 106 -9.86 -1.51 5.13
CA GLN A 106 -9.51 -1.37 3.72
C GLN A 106 -9.88 -2.63 2.94
N ASP A 107 -10.21 -2.43 1.67
CA ASP A 107 -10.29 -3.51 0.70
C ASP A 107 -8.90 -3.79 0.13
N VAL A 108 -8.49 -5.05 0.17
CA VAL A 108 -7.21 -5.51 -0.38
C VAL A 108 -7.42 -6.73 -1.25
N TYR A 109 -6.39 -7.12 -2.01
CA TYR A 109 -6.46 -8.21 -2.97
C TYR A 109 -5.43 -9.27 -2.60
N LEU A 110 -5.88 -10.52 -2.49
CA LEU A 110 -5.06 -11.67 -2.14
C LEU A 110 -4.58 -12.38 -3.40
N GLU A 111 -3.28 -12.53 -3.53
CA GLU A 111 -2.65 -13.38 -4.53
C GLU A 111 -2.05 -14.59 -3.83
N TYR A 112 -2.44 -15.78 -4.28
CA TYR A 112 -1.96 -17.04 -3.71
C TYR A 112 -0.71 -17.53 -4.46
N ASP A 113 0.05 -18.38 -3.78
CA ASP A 113 1.15 -19.15 -4.36
C ASP A 113 0.79 -20.64 -4.37
N LYS A 114 1.77 -21.53 -4.29
CA LYS A 114 1.61 -22.98 -4.37
C LYS A 114 0.76 -23.55 -3.24
N GLU A 115 0.98 -23.10 -2.01
CA GLU A 115 0.16 -23.44 -0.85
C GLU A 115 -0.67 -22.24 -0.41
N LYS A 116 -1.99 -22.45 -0.30
CA LYS A 116 -2.95 -21.41 0.07
C LYS A 116 -3.24 -21.36 1.56
N GLN A 117 -2.86 -22.38 2.31
CA GLN A 117 -3.13 -22.49 3.74
C GLN A 117 -1.94 -23.08 4.47
N ASP A 118 -1.68 -22.62 5.68
CA ASP A 118 -0.71 -23.26 6.55
C ASP A 118 -1.35 -24.33 7.47
N ARG A 119 -0.51 -25.04 8.22
CA ARG A 119 -0.95 -26.07 9.17
C ARG A 119 -1.85 -25.55 10.30
N TYR A 120 -1.94 -24.26 10.50
CA TYR A 120 -2.80 -23.61 11.50
C TYR A 120 -4.12 -23.09 10.89
N GLY A 121 -4.38 -23.38 9.61
CA GLY A 121 -5.58 -22.96 8.90
C GLY A 121 -5.59 -21.48 8.49
N ARG A 122 -4.43 -20.78 8.56
CA ARG A 122 -4.33 -19.41 8.08
C ARG A 122 -4.20 -19.39 6.55
N THR A 123 -4.93 -18.48 5.92
CA THR A 123 -4.79 -18.21 4.47
C THR A 123 -3.44 -17.56 4.21
N LEU A 124 -2.65 -18.13 3.31
CA LEU A 124 -1.34 -17.62 2.90
C LEU A 124 -1.50 -16.79 1.64
N ALA A 125 -1.06 -15.52 1.65
CA ALA A 125 -1.19 -14.65 0.50
C ALA A 125 -0.10 -13.58 0.40
N TYR A 126 0.17 -13.15 -0.84
CA TYR A 126 0.70 -11.84 -1.14
C TYR A 126 -0.46 -10.87 -1.17
N VAL A 127 -0.34 -9.74 -0.50
CA VAL A 127 -1.41 -8.76 -0.32
C VAL A 127 -1.11 -7.52 -1.14
N TRP A 128 -2.05 -7.15 -2.01
CA TRP A 128 -1.97 -6.00 -2.88
C TRP A 128 -2.99 -4.95 -2.44
N ILE A 129 -2.52 -3.72 -2.23
CA ILE A 129 -3.37 -2.56 -1.94
C ILE A 129 -3.82 -1.91 -3.25
N SER A 130 -2.96 -1.92 -4.27
CA SER A 130 -3.24 -1.50 -5.63
C SER A 130 -2.40 -2.33 -6.61
N LYS A 131 -2.57 -2.13 -7.91
CA LYS A 131 -1.81 -2.85 -8.96
C LYS A 131 -0.28 -2.78 -8.77
N ASP A 132 0.23 -1.65 -8.28
CA ASP A 132 1.66 -1.38 -8.13
C ASP A 132 2.14 -1.43 -6.68
N ARG A 133 1.24 -1.73 -5.72
CA ARG A 133 1.53 -1.65 -4.29
C ARG A 133 1.29 -2.98 -3.59
N MET A 134 2.36 -3.80 -3.54
CA MET A 134 2.38 -5.04 -2.75
C MET A 134 2.76 -4.74 -1.30
N TYR A 135 1.85 -5.01 -0.37
CA TYR A 135 2.02 -4.71 1.04
C TYR A 135 3.16 -5.51 1.71
N ASN A 136 3.33 -6.79 1.33
CA ASN A 136 4.44 -7.62 1.80
C ASN A 136 5.80 -6.95 1.52
N LYS A 137 6.01 -6.48 0.28
CA LYS A 137 7.23 -5.79 -0.14
C LYS A 137 7.43 -4.49 0.64
N GLU A 138 6.36 -3.72 0.80
CA GLU A 138 6.39 -2.44 1.52
C GLU A 138 6.86 -2.57 2.96
N LEU A 139 6.43 -3.61 3.69
CA LEU A 139 6.93 -3.90 5.04
C LEU A 139 8.44 -4.14 5.06
N VAL A 140 8.96 -4.89 4.09
CA VAL A 140 10.40 -5.18 3.98
C VAL A 140 11.19 -3.93 3.60
N GLU A 141 10.72 -3.15 2.62
CA GLU A 141 11.34 -1.89 2.19
C GLU A 141 11.47 -0.87 3.32
N LYS A 142 10.48 -0.85 4.21
CA LYS A 142 10.50 0.01 5.40
C LYS A 142 11.34 -0.55 6.56
N GLY A 143 11.93 -1.74 6.42
CA GLY A 143 12.63 -2.40 7.53
C GLY A 143 11.70 -2.76 8.69
N LEU A 144 10.41 -2.98 8.45
CA LEU A 144 9.42 -3.42 9.42
C LEU A 144 9.21 -4.95 9.41
N ALA A 145 9.73 -5.63 8.41
CA ALA A 145 9.76 -7.08 8.30
C ALA A 145 11.10 -7.55 7.73
N ARG A 146 11.45 -8.83 8.02
CA ARG A 146 12.51 -9.56 7.34
C ARG A 146 11.93 -10.40 6.21
N GLU A 147 12.71 -10.61 5.15
CA GLU A 147 12.41 -11.70 4.21
C GLU A 147 12.45 -13.02 4.98
N LYS A 148 11.45 -13.86 4.75
CA LYS A 148 11.34 -15.18 5.35
C LYS A 148 10.71 -16.17 4.38
N TYR A 149 11.55 -17.02 3.81
CA TYR A 149 11.06 -18.08 2.91
C TYR A 149 10.44 -19.22 3.71
N PHE A 150 9.23 -19.60 3.31
CA PHE A 150 8.55 -20.82 3.75
C PHE A 150 8.18 -21.64 2.51
N SER A 151 8.89 -22.76 2.31
CA SER A 151 8.62 -23.67 1.19
C SER A 151 7.16 -24.14 1.22
N PRO A 152 6.48 -24.23 0.05
CA PRO A 152 7.01 -24.00 -1.30
C PRO A 152 6.73 -22.59 -1.85
N ASN A 153 6.20 -21.66 -1.04
CA ASN A 153 5.74 -20.33 -1.46
C ASN A 153 6.92 -19.36 -1.62
N GLY A 154 7.34 -19.08 -2.85
CA GLY A 154 8.53 -18.28 -3.10
C GLY A 154 8.48 -17.38 -4.33
N LYS A 155 7.30 -17.15 -4.91
CA LYS A 155 7.12 -16.37 -6.16
C LYS A 155 7.86 -15.02 -6.16
N TYR A 156 7.81 -14.28 -5.05
CA TYR A 156 8.41 -12.95 -4.92
C TYR A 156 9.65 -12.92 -4.02
N ARG A 157 10.28 -14.06 -3.73
CA ARG A 157 11.42 -14.13 -2.81
C ARG A 157 12.55 -13.19 -3.18
N ASN A 158 12.97 -13.16 -4.45
CA ASN A 158 14.06 -12.29 -4.90
C ASN A 158 13.72 -10.80 -4.73
N VAL A 159 12.47 -10.41 -4.97
CA VAL A 159 11.98 -9.04 -4.75
C VAL A 159 12.11 -8.64 -3.28
N PHE A 160 11.79 -9.56 -2.35
CA PHE A 160 11.91 -9.29 -0.91
C PHE A 160 13.37 -9.26 -0.45
N ILE A 161 14.25 -10.09 -1.00
CA ILE A 161 15.69 -10.05 -0.73
C ILE A 161 16.28 -8.70 -1.15
N GLU A 162 15.94 -8.21 -2.35
CA GLU A 162 16.40 -6.89 -2.82
C GLU A 162 15.88 -5.75 -1.95
N ALA A 163 14.59 -5.78 -1.61
CA ALA A 163 13.96 -4.81 -0.71
C ALA A 163 14.65 -4.78 0.67
N GLN A 164 14.94 -5.96 1.23
CA GLN A 164 15.65 -6.11 2.50
C GLN A 164 17.07 -5.55 2.43
N ASN A 165 17.79 -5.82 1.35
CA ASN A 165 19.16 -5.30 1.20
C ASN A 165 19.18 -3.76 1.14
N LYS A 166 18.22 -3.15 0.46
CA LYS A 166 18.04 -1.68 0.45
C LYS A 166 17.73 -1.15 1.85
N ALA A 167 16.79 -1.78 2.58
CA ALA A 167 16.44 -1.39 3.95
C ALA A 167 17.64 -1.50 4.92
N LYS A 168 18.48 -2.54 4.77
CA LYS A 168 19.74 -2.71 5.52
C LYS A 168 20.75 -1.60 5.23
N GLN A 169 20.97 -1.29 3.95
CA GLN A 169 21.88 -0.21 3.55
C GLN A 169 21.47 1.15 4.11
N GLN A 170 20.18 1.40 4.18
CA GLN A 170 19.59 2.62 4.74
C GLN A 170 19.42 2.60 6.26
N LYS A 171 19.78 1.48 6.93
CA LYS A 171 19.65 1.27 8.38
C LYS A 171 18.23 1.56 8.91
N LEU A 172 17.19 1.12 8.18
CA LEU A 172 15.80 1.39 8.53
C LEU A 172 15.29 0.45 9.63
N ASN A 173 14.62 1.00 10.65
CA ASN A 173 13.90 0.29 11.70
C ASN A 173 14.68 -0.92 12.27
N ILE A 174 14.30 -2.18 11.99
CA ILE A 174 14.97 -3.38 12.51
C ILE A 174 16.46 -3.48 12.11
N TRP A 175 16.92 -2.66 11.20
CA TRP A 175 18.29 -2.59 10.70
C TRP A 175 19.06 -1.35 11.20
N SER A 176 18.47 -0.55 12.09
CA SER A 176 19.05 0.71 12.58
C SER A 176 20.19 0.53 13.60
N LYS A 177 20.47 -0.71 14.00
CA LYS A 177 21.55 -1.04 14.96
C LYS A 177 22.78 -1.53 14.23
#